data_fb0d76fd5fa2a3583f0691b8f7179456
#
_entry.id   fb0d76fd5fa2a3583f0691b8f7179456
#
_cell.length_a   1.000
_cell.length_b   1.000
_cell.length_c   1.000
_cell.angle_alpha   90.00
_cell.angle_beta   90.00
_cell.angle_gamma   90.00
#
_symmetry.space_group_name_H-M   'P 1'
#
loop_
_entity.id
_entity.type
_entity.pdbx_description
1 polymer ?
#
loop_
_entity_poly.entity_id
_entity_poly.type
_entity_poly.pdbx_seq_one_letter_code
_entity_poly.pdbx_strand_id
1 'polypeptide(L)'
;MDFPQRTFAGLVLGLALSAAAGASGLQERIDAAAPGATLKVGPGHYAGPLVIDKPLTLAGHGWPRIDGGGKGSVISIRADDVCLRGLVIANSGTDLTRDDAAIHVTADRAVISGNRIADALHGIYLKKSTGSRVLRNEIRGKTTLPAPARPASETIVTDSPDLCSPLNVNVRGNGIHLWNSRGCELDGNTITDTRDGMYFSFTDHTTVRANRIHGVRYGLHYMYSDDNAFDGNSFADNAAGAAIMFSKNLVVRGNRFEANHGFRAYGLLLSSVDATRIEGNRLCRNTIGIYLENNNNNVISGNTIEGNYVGVRLTASSGDNVFTRNTFAGNMHSAELAGQNETNRWSLDGIGNHWQGAAPIDLDGDGTGELPHREVDLLGGLRREAPAVGLLSGSPGLGLLEFAHRHVALPKVHGITDPAPLTTRP
;
A
#
# COMPACT_ATOMS: atom_id res chain seq x y z
N MET A 1 27.69 2.37 85.91
CA MET A 1 26.72 3.41 85.49
C MET A 1 26.32 3.06 84.07
N ASP A 2 25.32 2.27 83.91
CA ASP A 2 24.78 1.75 82.69
C ASP A 2 23.70 2.72 82.16
N PHE A 3 23.79 3.10 80.90
CA PHE A 3 22.68 3.76 80.19
C PHE A 3 22.24 2.82 79.05
N PRO A 4 20.93 2.52 78.94
CA PRO A 4 20.44 1.64 77.93
C PRO A 4 20.18 2.36 76.59
N GLN A 5 20.65 1.77 75.48
CA GLN A 5 20.29 2.17 74.12
C GLN A 5 18.87 1.76 73.83
N ARG A 6 18.04 2.72 73.51
CA ARG A 6 16.69 2.51 72.93
C ARG A 6 16.78 2.48 71.41
N THR A 7 16.57 1.33 70.87
CA THR A 7 16.35 1.06 69.44
C THR A 7 14.96 1.63 69.04
N PHE A 8 14.94 2.58 68.11
CA PHE A 8 13.76 2.98 67.40
C PHE A 8 13.68 2.15 66.11
N ALA A 9 12.78 1.18 66.13
CA ALA A 9 12.32 0.48 64.92
C ALA A 9 11.20 1.38 64.33
N GLY A 10 11.57 2.21 63.36
CA GLY A 10 10.61 3.00 62.54
C GLY A 10 10.09 2.15 61.41
N LEU A 11 8.83 1.87 61.46
CA LEU A 11 8.00 1.20 60.48
C LEU A 11 7.98 1.99 59.19
N VAL A 12 8.65 1.49 58.12
CA VAL A 12 8.40 1.93 56.74
C VAL A 12 7.51 0.88 56.09
N LEU A 13 6.22 1.03 56.35
CA LEU A 13 5.17 0.33 55.61
C LEU A 13 4.32 1.40 54.92
N GLY A 14 4.48 1.52 53.65
CA GLY A 14 3.60 2.40 52.88
C GLY A 14 4.23 2.86 51.59
N LEU A 15 3.66 2.38 50.52
CA LEU A 15 3.71 2.79 49.12
C LEU A 15 4.27 1.74 48.13
N ALA A 16 3.58 0.64 48.07
CA ALA A 16 3.63 -0.26 46.93
C ALA A 16 2.26 -0.85 46.61
N LEU A 17 1.22 -0.02 46.65
CA LEU A 17 -0.15 -0.42 46.26
C LEU A 17 -0.85 0.75 45.54
N SER A 18 -0.44 1.10 44.35
CA SER A 18 -1.27 1.97 43.50
C SER A 18 -1.09 1.78 42.00
N ALA A 19 -0.29 0.82 41.53
CA ALA A 19 -0.12 0.56 40.11
C ALA A 19 -1.03 -0.56 39.55
N ALA A 20 -1.67 -1.36 40.39
CA ALA A 20 -2.50 -2.50 39.95
C ALA A 20 -4.01 -2.22 39.88
N ALA A 21 -4.48 -1.10 40.44
CA ALA A 21 -5.93 -0.81 40.53
C ALA A 21 -6.51 -0.19 39.23
N GLY A 22 -5.68 0.11 38.21
CA GLY A 22 -6.16 0.74 36.98
C GLY A 22 -6.45 -0.23 35.81
N ALA A 23 -6.04 -1.47 35.91
CA ALA A 23 -6.05 -2.38 34.76
C ALA A 23 -7.37 -3.15 34.55
N SER A 24 -8.12 -3.45 35.58
CA SER A 24 -9.36 -4.25 35.50
C SER A 24 -10.64 -3.44 35.29
N GLY A 25 -10.61 -2.13 35.41
CA GLY A 25 -11.80 -1.29 35.42
C GLY A 25 -12.17 -0.58 34.10
N LEU A 26 -11.39 -0.75 33.00
CA LEU A 26 -11.71 0.03 31.78
C LEU A 26 -12.96 -0.51 31.08
N GLN A 27 -13.14 -1.82 31.00
CA GLN A 27 -14.36 -2.43 30.45
C GLN A 27 -15.59 -2.04 31.29
N GLU A 28 -15.50 -2.12 32.62
CA GLU A 28 -16.59 -1.73 33.53
C GLU A 28 -16.97 -0.26 33.34
N ARG A 29 -16.00 0.63 33.11
CA ARG A 29 -16.24 2.04 32.82
C ARG A 29 -16.92 2.22 31.46
N ILE A 30 -16.54 1.43 30.44
CA ILE A 30 -17.20 1.41 29.14
C ILE A 30 -18.65 0.94 29.31
N ASP A 31 -18.88 -0.12 30.07
CA ASP A 31 -20.22 -0.68 30.29
C ASP A 31 -21.14 0.27 31.05
N ALA A 32 -20.60 1.01 32.03
CA ALA A 32 -21.35 1.98 32.84
C ALA A 32 -21.56 3.32 32.13
N ALA A 33 -20.85 3.60 31.03
CA ALA A 33 -20.97 4.88 30.33
C ALA A 33 -22.30 5.00 29.61
N ALA A 34 -22.90 6.20 29.63
CA ALA A 34 -24.06 6.49 28.80
C ALA A 34 -23.72 6.50 27.32
N PRO A 35 -24.63 6.09 26.42
CA PRO A 35 -24.43 6.22 24.97
C PRO A 35 -24.05 7.67 24.59
N GLY A 36 -23.08 7.83 23.70
CA GLY A 36 -22.55 9.13 23.28
C GLY A 36 -21.55 9.78 24.25
N ALA A 37 -21.27 9.16 25.40
CA ALA A 37 -20.35 9.71 26.38
C ALA A 37 -18.90 9.73 25.88
N THR A 38 -18.11 10.66 26.44
CA THR A 38 -16.65 10.69 26.27
C THR A 38 -15.95 10.19 27.52
N LEU A 39 -15.33 9.03 27.43
CA LEU A 39 -14.47 8.46 28.48
C LEU A 39 -13.03 8.93 28.28
N LYS A 40 -12.53 9.72 29.23
CA LYS A 40 -11.11 10.08 29.29
C LYS A 40 -10.33 8.94 29.96
N VAL A 41 -9.31 8.44 29.28
CA VAL A 41 -8.41 7.38 29.77
C VAL A 41 -7.06 8.00 30.07
N GLY A 42 -6.68 8.01 31.35
CA GLY A 42 -5.38 8.52 31.79
C GLY A 42 -4.22 7.60 31.45
N PRO A 43 -2.97 8.07 31.68
CA PRO A 43 -1.79 7.24 31.49
C PRO A 43 -1.87 5.96 32.31
N GLY A 44 -1.41 4.86 31.76
CA GLY A 44 -1.41 3.55 32.45
C GLY A 44 -1.50 2.38 31.51
N HIS A 45 -1.52 1.17 32.07
CA HIS A 45 -1.70 -0.08 31.36
C HIS A 45 -3.08 -0.65 31.68
N TYR A 46 -3.82 -0.98 30.65
CA TYR A 46 -5.16 -1.51 30.71
C TYR A 46 -5.22 -2.86 30.00
N ALA A 47 -5.85 -3.83 30.62
CA ALA A 47 -6.04 -5.14 29.99
C ALA A 47 -7.17 -5.07 28.96
N GLY A 48 -6.94 -5.67 27.78
CA GLY A 48 -7.96 -6.07 26.83
C GLY A 48 -8.37 -7.54 27.08
N PRO A 49 -9.28 -8.09 26.27
CA PRO A 49 -9.98 -7.40 25.19
C PRO A 49 -11.03 -6.42 25.71
N LEU A 50 -11.29 -5.36 24.94
CA LEU A 50 -12.39 -4.42 25.18
C LEU A 50 -13.47 -4.59 24.12
N VAL A 51 -14.74 -4.50 24.53
CA VAL A 51 -15.90 -4.51 23.64
C VAL A 51 -16.65 -3.19 23.79
N ILE A 52 -16.94 -2.53 22.68
CA ILE A 52 -17.70 -1.29 22.63
C ILE A 52 -18.97 -1.55 21.82
N ASP A 53 -20.11 -1.65 22.50
CA ASP A 53 -21.41 -2.04 21.95
C ASP A 53 -22.44 -0.89 21.98
N LYS A 54 -21.98 0.34 22.23
CA LYS A 54 -22.75 1.58 22.21
C LYS A 54 -21.94 2.73 21.65
N PRO A 55 -22.55 3.77 21.09
CA PRO A 55 -21.85 4.99 20.69
C PRO A 55 -21.04 5.55 21.86
N LEU A 56 -19.74 5.74 21.68
CA LEU A 56 -18.83 6.16 22.74
C LEU A 56 -17.57 6.79 22.15
N THR A 57 -17.04 7.80 22.83
CA THR A 57 -15.69 8.29 22.57
C THR A 57 -14.73 7.80 23.64
N LEU A 58 -13.71 7.01 23.27
CA LEU A 58 -12.60 6.64 24.14
C LEU A 58 -11.39 7.52 23.82
N ALA A 59 -11.10 8.48 24.70
CA ALA A 59 -10.07 9.48 24.49
C ALA A 59 -8.89 9.26 25.45
N GLY A 60 -7.76 8.81 24.93
CA GLY A 60 -6.52 8.67 25.66
C GLY A 60 -5.84 10.00 25.94
N HIS A 61 -5.31 10.16 27.13
CA HIS A 61 -4.44 11.25 27.53
C HIS A 61 -3.14 10.68 28.08
N GLY A 62 -1.99 11.13 27.55
CA GLY A 62 -0.69 10.59 27.97
C GLY A 62 -0.43 9.15 27.46
N TRP A 63 -1.06 8.76 26.36
CA TRP A 63 -0.82 7.48 25.67
C TRP A 63 -1.10 6.23 26.52
N PRO A 64 -2.28 6.08 27.09
CA PRO A 64 -2.65 4.86 27.82
C PRO A 64 -2.51 3.66 26.90
N ARG A 65 -1.91 2.57 27.42
CA ARG A 65 -1.69 1.33 26.70
C ARG A 65 -2.79 0.32 27.01
N ILE A 66 -3.45 -0.16 25.97
CA ILE A 66 -4.40 -1.28 26.03
C ILE A 66 -3.70 -2.50 25.46
N ASP A 67 -3.53 -3.53 26.27
CA ASP A 67 -2.81 -4.75 25.93
C ASP A 67 -3.76 -5.94 25.78
N GLY A 68 -3.75 -6.60 24.60
CA GLY A 68 -4.65 -7.71 24.30
C GLY A 68 -4.23 -9.06 24.91
N GLY A 69 -3.07 -9.12 25.56
CA GLY A 69 -2.58 -10.36 26.17
C GLY A 69 -2.25 -11.46 25.15
N GLY A 70 -2.05 -11.12 23.88
CA GLY A 70 -1.75 -12.07 22.80
C GLY A 70 -2.94 -12.94 22.38
N LYS A 71 -4.18 -12.52 22.63
CA LYS A 71 -5.39 -13.30 22.36
C LYS A 71 -6.48 -12.45 21.71
N GLY A 72 -6.98 -12.90 20.55
CA GLY A 72 -8.11 -12.26 19.89
C GLY A 72 -7.83 -10.80 19.48
N SER A 73 -8.90 -10.07 19.22
CA SER A 73 -8.82 -8.64 18.96
C SER A 73 -8.76 -7.83 20.27
N VAL A 74 -7.90 -6.78 20.28
CA VAL A 74 -7.69 -5.99 21.51
C VAL A 74 -8.90 -5.09 21.79
N ILE A 75 -9.46 -4.46 20.77
CA ILE A 75 -10.70 -3.66 20.85
C ILE A 75 -11.66 -4.13 19.76
N SER A 76 -12.87 -4.50 20.13
CA SER A 76 -13.96 -4.82 19.22
C SER A 76 -15.03 -3.73 19.26
N ILE A 77 -15.25 -3.05 18.13
CA ILE A 77 -16.28 -2.04 17.94
C ILE A 77 -17.48 -2.69 17.27
N ARG A 78 -18.62 -2.73 17.97
CA ARG A 78 -19.87 -3.36 17.53
C ARG A 78 -21.04 -2.38 17.41
N ALA A 79 -20.84 -1.14 17.79
CA ALA A 79 -21.82 -0.07 17.68
C ALA A 79 -21.33 1.04 16.76
N ASP A 80 -22.28 1.69 16.13
CA ASP A 80 -22.05 2.85 15.28
C ASP A 80 -21.55 4.07 16.10
N ASP A 81 -20.94 5.02 15.40
CA ASP A 81 -20.53 6.31 15.94
C ASP A 81 -19.53 6.23 17.11
N VAL A 82 -18.71 5.16 17.14
CA VAL A 82 -17.63 5.02 18.13
C VAL A 82 -16.39 5.79 17.67
N CYS A 83 -15.78 6.53 18.62
CA CYS A 83 -14.54 7.26 18.39
C CYS A 83 -13.42 6.75 19.30
N LEU A 84 -12.28 6.32 18.71
CA LEU A 84 -11.06 5.95 19.43
C LEU A 84 -9.94 6.92 19.08
N ARG A 85 -9.30 7.53 20.08
CA ARG A 85 -8.19 8.45 19.84
C ARG A 85 -7.16 8.51 20.95
N GLY A 86 -5.89 8.72 20.58
CA GLY A 86 -4.80 8.97 21.53
C GLY A 86 -4.40 7.77 22.39
N LEU A 87 -4.59 6.56 21.89
CA LEU A 87 -4.35 5.30 22.58
C LEU A 87 -3.12 4.58 22.01
N VAL A 88 -2.45 3.79 22.85
CA VAL A 88 -1.53 2.73 22.43
C VAL A 88 -2.31 1.41 22.52
N ILE A 89 -2.45 0.71 21.39
CA ILE A 89 -3.22 -0.55 21.31
C ILE A 89 -2.28 -1.63 20.80
N ALA A 90 -2.10 -2.69 21.58
CA ALA A 90 -1.04 -3.63 21.26
C ALA A 90 -1.34 -5.07 21.65
N ASN A 91 -0.53 -5.99 21.11
CA ASN A 91 -0.46 -7.38 21.50
C ASN A 91 -1.77 -8.14 21.24
N SER A 92 -2.26 -8.08 19.98
CA SER A 92 -3.39 -8.90 19.52
C SER A 92 -3.02 -10.38 19.46
N GLY A 93 -4.03 -11.23 19.31
CA GLY A 93 -3.85 -12.63 18.93
C GLY A 93 -3.18 -12.79 17.55
N THR A 94 -3.04 -14.06 17.13
CA THR A 94 -2.32 -14.44 15.91
C THR A 94 -3.16 -15.30 14.96
N ASP A 95 -4.45 -15.41 15.20
CA ASP A 95 -5.34 -16.27 14.44
C ASP A 95 -5.93 -15.51 13.23
N LEU A 96 -5.42 -15.83 12.03
CA LEU A 96 -5.91 -15.26 10.77
C LEU A 96 -7.35 -15.68 10.45
N THR A 97 -7.81 -16.84 10.96
CA THR A 97 -9.18 -17.31 10.66
C THR A 97 -10.25 -16.57 11.47
N ARG A 98 -9.85 -15.98 12.60
CA ARG A 98 -10.70 -15.14 13.45
C ARG A 98 -10.52 -13.65 13.19
N ASP A 99 -9.66 -13.29 12.25
CA ASP A 99 -9.33 -11.90 11.95
C ASP A 99 -8.81 -11.14 13.19
N ASP A 100 -7.94 -11.75 14.00
CA ASP A 100 -7.40 -11.12 15.21
C ASP A 100 -6.74 -9.77 14.85
N ALA A 101 -7.17 -8.71 15.50
CA ALA A 101 -6.75 -7.33 15.17
C ALA A 101 -6.48 -6.49 16.43
N ALA A 102 -5.71 -5.40 16.28
CA ALA A 102 -5.69 -4.41 17.35
C ALA A 102 -7.08 -3.76 17.50
N ILE A 103 -7.70 -3.37 16.39
CA ILE A 103 -9.06 -2.83 16.38
C ILE A 103 -9.87 -3.57 15.31
N HIS A 104 -10.93 -4.24 15.73
CA HIS A 104 -11.88 -4.93 14.86
C HIS A 104 -13.22 -4.18 14.87
N VAL A 105 -13.69 -3.74 13.71
CA VAL A 105 -14.90 -2.92 13.55
C VAL A 105 -15.92 -3.70 12.73
N THR A 106 -17.12 -3.87 13.29
CA THR A 106 -18.28 -4.46 12.60
C THR A 106 -19.50 -3.54 12.62
N ALA A 107 -19.24 -2.23 12.61
CA ALA A 107 -20.23 -1.17 12.76
C ALA A 107 -19.90 0.01 11.83
N ASP A 108 -20.80 0.95 11.69
CA ASP A 108 -20.69 2.08 10.79
C ASP A 108 -20.14 3.34 11.49
N ARG A 109 -19.60 4.26 10.71
CA ARG A 109 -19.17 5.61 11.12
C ARG A 109 -18.19 5.63 12.29
N ALA A 110 -17.41 4.55 12.48
CA ALA A 110 -16.35 4.54 13.46
C ALA A 110 -15.25 5.53 13.09
N VAL A 111 -14.73 6.27 14.07
CA VAL A 111 -13.62 7.20 13.91
C VAL A 111 -12.42 6.71 14.71
N ILE A 112 -11.38 6.28 14.03
CA ILE A 112 -10.14 5.75 14.64
C ILE A 112 -9.02 6.73 14.28
N SER A 113 -8.60 7.57 15.24
CA SER A 113 -7.72 8.69 14.91
C SER A 113 -6.57 8.89 15.89
N GLY A 114 -5.36 9.09 15.34
CA GLY A 114 -4.17 9.43 16.14
C GLY A 114 -3.85 8.39 17.21
N ASN A 115 -3.99 7.11 16.90
CA ASN A 115 -3.61 6.01 17.79
C ASN A 115 -2.26 5.42 17.35
N ARG A 116 -1.58 4.77 18.28
CA ARG A 116 -0.39 3.95 18.04
C ARG A 116 -0.75 2.49 18.19
N ILE A 117 -0.62 1.75 17.11
CA ILE A 117 -0.89 0.30 17.07
C ILE A 117 0.44 -0.42 16.92
N ALA A 118 0.70 -1.37 17.80
CA ALA A 118 1.96 -2.12 17.79
C ALA A 118 1.71 -3.60 18.10
N ASP A 119 2.57 -4.45 17.56
CA ASP A 119 2.53 -5.89 17.82
C ASP A 119 1.13 -6.50 17.60
N ALA A 120 0.51 -6.15 16.46
CA ALA A 120 -0.81 -6.62 16.08
C ALA A 120 -0.75 -7.50 14.82
N LEU A 121 -1.57 -8.55 14.76
CA LEU A 121 -1.72 -9.35 13.55
C LEU A 121 -2.31 -8.49 12.44
N HIS A 122 -3.57 -8.08 12.57
CA HIS A 122 -4.12 -6.97 11.80
C HIS A 122 -4.09 -5.70 12.66
N GLY A 123 -3.71 -4.57 12.03
CA GLY A 123 -3.77 -3.29 12.74
C GLY A 123 -5.22 -2.86 12.98
N ILE A 124 -5.91 -2.46 11.92
CA ILE A 124 -7.33 -2.06 11.95
C ILE A 124 -8.07 -2.88 10.89
N TYR A 125 -9.12 -3.57 11.29
CA TYR A 125 -9.98 -4.32 10.41
C TYR A 125 -11.39 -3.75 10.40
N LEU A 126 -11.80 -3.20 9.25
CA LEU A 126 -13.16 -2.74 8.97
C LEU A 126 -13.90 -3.82 8.20
N LYS A 127 -14.90 -4.45 8.84
CA LYS A 127 -15.68 -5.55 8.28
C LYS A 127 -17.13 -5.13 8.14
N LYS A 128 -17.62 -5.00 6.90
CA LYS A 128 -18.98 -4.52 6.59
C LYS A 128 -19.28 -3.16 7.22
N SER A 129 -18.34 -2.23 7.11
CA SER A 129 -18.41 -0.92 7.75
C SER A 129 -18.63 0.18 6.72
N THR A 130 -19.61 1.04 6.96
CA THR A 130 -19.93 2.17 6.08
C THR A 130 -19.53 3.50 6.74
N GLY A 131 -18.88 4.37 5.98
CA GLY A 131 -18.59 5.74 6.42
C GLY A 131 -17.57 5.84 7.55
N SER A 132 -16.81 4.80 7.84
CA SER A 132 -15.79 4.82 8.88
C SER A 132 -14.54 5.58 8.45
N ARG A 133 -13.85 6.20 9.41
CA ARG A 133 -12.70 7.06 9.20
C ARG A 133 -11.48 6.57 9.98
N VAL A 134 -10.38 6.33 9.30
CA VAL A 134 -9.10 5.89 9.89
C VAL A 134 -8.06 6.97 9.62
N LEU A 135 -7.72 7.77 10.63
CA LEU A 135 -7.04 9.04 10.45
C LEU A 135 -5.77 9.12 11.29
N ARG A 136 -4.63 9.37 10.66
CA ARG A 136 -3.34 9.68 11.34
C ARG A 136 -2.95 8.68 12.43
N ASN A 137 -3.16 7.38 12.18
CA ASN A 137 -2.69 6.33 13.06
C ASN A 137 -1.29 5.88 12.65
N GLU A 138 -0.49 5.49 13.62
CA GLU A 138 0.79 4.81 13.44
C GLU A 138 0.58 3.32 13.67
N ILE A 139 0.81 2.48 12.65
CA ILE A 139 0.50 1.04 12.68
C ILE A 139 1.75 0.25 12.42
N ARG A 140 2.14 -0.56 13.37
CA ARG A 140 3.25 -1.49 13.27
C ARG A 140 2.78 -2.91 13.53
N GLY A 141 3.03 -3.79 12.56
CA GLY A 141 2.61 -5.19 12.62
C GLY A 141 3.38 -6.01 13.66
N LYS A 142 2.94 -7.24 13.85
CA LYS A 142 3.58 -8.23 14.69
C LYS A 142 4.78 -8.84 13.97
N THR A 143 5.99 -8.61 14.49
CA THR A 143 7.23 -9.09 13.89
C THR A 143 7.67 -10.46 14.42
N THR A 144 7.21 -10.84 15.63
CA THR A 144 7.48 -12.13 16.27
C THR A 144 6.25 -13.01 16.21
N LEU A 145 6.13 -13.81 15.16
CA LEU A 145 5.04 -14.79 15.04
C LEU A 145 5.61 -16.19 15.23
N PRO A 146 4.89 -17.11 15.91
CA PRO A 146 5.29 -18.50 15.95
C PRO A 146 5.34 -19.05 14.53
N ALA A 147 6.36 -19.84 14.22
CA ALA A 147 6.41 -20.55 12.95
C ALA A 147 5.11 -21.37 12.82
N PRO A 148 4.43 -21.35 11.66
CA PRO A 148 3.28 -22.20 11.45
C PRO A 148 3.70 -23.65 11.68
N ALA A 149 2.91 -24.40 12.45
CA ALA A 149 3.07 -25.84 12.56
C ALA A 149 2.89 -26.41 11.13
N ARG A 150 3.98 -26.72 10.44
CA ARG A 150 3.94 -27.34 9.12
C ARG A 150 3.41 -28.76 9.30
N PRO A 151 2.32 -29.16 8.63
CA PRO A 151 2.09 -30.56 8.41
C PRO A 151 3.25 -31.09 7.53
N ALA A 152 3.84 -32.18 7.92
CA ALA A 152 5.04 -32.77 7.33
C ALA A 152 4.87 -33.23 5.84
N SER A 153 3.77 -32.93 5.18
CA SER A 153 3.42 -33.45 3.85
C SER A 153 3.13 -32.38 2.76
N GLU A 154 3.16 -31.12 3.06
CA GLU A 154 2.98 -30.09 2.02
C GLU A 154 4.29 -29.36 1.74
N THR A 155 5.05 -29.91 0.81
CA THR A 155 6.03 -29.13 0.04
C THR A 155 5.22 -28.27 -0.93
N ILE A 156 4.67 -27.17 -0.45
CA ILE A 156 4.23 -26.12 -1.36
C ILE A 156 5.52 -25.52 -1.89
N VAL A 157 5.89 -25.94 -3.09
CA VAL A 157 6.83 -25.21 -3.93
C VAL A 157 6.13 -23.90 -4.27
N THR A 158 6.24 -22.91 -3.40
CA THR A 158 5.93 -21.55 -3.76
C THR A 158 7.04 -21.11 -4.69
N ASP A 159 6.73 -20.92 -5.98
CA ASP A 159 7.59 -20.31 -7.01
C ASP A 159 7.94 -18.84 -6.68
N SER A 160 8.02 -18.50 -5.42
CA SER A 160 8.44 -17.19 -4.95
C SER A 160 9.58 -17.40 -3.97
N PRO A 161 10.84 -17.21 -4.42
CA PRO A 161 11.95 -17.13 -3.51
C PRO A 161 11.90 -15.77 -2.78
N ASP A 162 11.11 -15.66 -1.73
CA ASP A 162 11.31 -14.63 -0.70
C ASP A 162 12.59 -14.97 0.10
N LEU A 163 13.71 -15.07 -0.64
CA LEU A 163 15.02 -15.50 -0.14
C LEU A 163 15.67 -14.48 0.79
N CYS A 164 15.08 -13.32 1.01
CA CYS A 164 15.66 -12.23 1.79
C CYS A 164 14.87 -11.85 3.05
N SER A 165 13.75 -12.51 3.36
CA SER A 165 13.01 -12.23 4.60
C SER A 165 13.19 -13.37 5.60
N PRO A 166 13.90 -13.17 6.73
CA PRO A 166 14.03 -14.18 7.78
C PRO A 166 12.71 -14.47 8.51
N LEU A 167 11.65 -13.75 8.18
CA LEU A 167 10.32 -13.89 8.79
C LEU A 167 9.33 -14.29 7.70
N ASN A 168 8.56 -15.34 7.94
CA ASN A 168 7.49 -15.75 7.04
C ASN A 168 6.39 -14.67 6.99
N VAL A 169 6.53 -13.74 6.04
CA VAL A 169 5.61 -12.60 5.86
C VAL A 169 4.17 -13.07 5.64
N ASN A 170 3.97 -14.29 5.13
CA ASN A 170 2.65 -14.84 4.84
C ASN A 170 1.79 -15.13 6.09
N VAL A 171 2.39 -15.25 7.27
CA VAL A 171 1.65 -15.44 8.53
C VAL A 171 1.31 -14.12 9.23
N ARG A 172 1.80 -12.98 8.73
CA ARG A 172 1.41 -11.66 9.23
C ARG A 172 0.06 -11.25 8.66
N GLY A 173 -0.64 -10.40 9.37
CA GLY A 173 -1.86 -9.75 8.89
C GLY A 173 -1.57 -8.41 8.20
N ASN A 174 -2.61 -7.68 7.87
CA ASN A 174 -2.56 -6.41 7.15
C ASN A 174 -2.57 -5.22 8.11
N GLY A 175 -2.00 -4.09 7.68
CA GLY A 175 -2.03 -2.85 8.47
C GLY A 175 -3.45 -2.31 8.63
N ILE A 176 -4.11 -1.98 7.52
CA ILE A 176 -5.54 -1.65 7.47
C ILE A 176 -6.22 -2.61 6.49
N HIS A 177 -7.22 -3.33 6.97
CA HIS A 177 -7.98 -4.29 6.17
C HIS A 177 -9.43 -3.84 6.07
N LEU A 178 -9.93 -3.67 4.84
CA LEU A 178 -11.32 -3.39 4.54
C LEU A 178 -11.93 -4.58 3.80
N TRP A 179 -13.03 -5.09 4.32
CA TRP A 179 -13.78 -6.16 3.68
C TRP A 179 -15.27 -5.81 3.64
N ASN A 180 -15.84 -5.81 2.42
CA ASN A 180 -17.24 -5.49 2.19
C ASN A 180 -17.68 -4.18 2.88
N SER A 181 -16.84 -3.13 2.74
CA SER A 181 -17.02 -1.83 3.37
C SER A 181 -17.29 -0.76 2.31
N ARG A 182 -17.84 0.40 2.71
CA ARG A 182 -18.22 1.44 1.75
C ARG A 182 -18.05 2.85 2.30
N GLY A 183 -17.63 3.78 1.42
CA GLY A 183 -17.60 5.22 1.75
C GLY A 183 -16.67 5.57 2.91
N CYS A 184 -15.60 4.79 3.10
CA CYS A 184 -14.65 5.02 4.17
C CYS A 184 -13.61 6.10 3.81
N GLU A 185 -12.94 6.64 4.82
CA GLU A 185 -11.84 7.58 4.65
C GLU A 185 -10.59 7.08 5.38
N LEU A 186 -9.47 6.92 4.64
CA LEU A 186 -8.18 6.57 5.20
C LEU A 186 -7.20 7.71 4.93
N ASP A 187 -6.82 8.47 5.96
CA ASP A 187 -6.01 9.68 5.77
C ASP A 187 -4.83 9.75 6.73
N GLY A 188 -3.63 10.00 6.17
CA GLY A 188 -2.43 10.32 6.94
C GLY A 188 -1.90 9.21 7.82
N ASN A 189 -2.26 7.95 7.59
CA ASN A 189 -1.77 6.82 8.38
C ASN A 189 -0.35 6.43 7.97
N THR A 190 0.45 5.96 8.93
CA THR A 190 1.77 5.38 8.68
C THR A 190 1.73 3.89 9.02
N ILE A 191 2.14 3.02 8.08
CA ILE A 191 2.03 1.56 8.21
C ILE A 191 3.37 0.91 7.89
N THR A 192 3.82 0.02 8.75
CA THR A 192 5.06 -0.76 8.56
C THR A 192 4.98 -2.14 9.23
N ASP A 193 5.88 -3.04 8.86
CA ASP A 193 6.06 -4.37 9.46
C ASP A 193 4.81 -5.29 9.39
N THR A 194 3.88 -5.03 8.49
CA THR A 194 2.72 -5.88 8.23
C THR A 194 2.96 -6.75 7.00
N ARG A 195 2.08 -7.71 6.71
CA ARG A 195 2.13 -8.45 5.44
C ARG A 195 1.85 -7.49 4.29
N ASP A 196 0.66 -6.93 4.24
CA ASP A 196 0.28 -5.88 3.30
C ASP A 196 -0.05 -4.61 4.09
N GLY A 197 0.30 -3.45 3.54
CA GLY A 197 0.00 -2.18 4.22
C GLY A 197 -1.50 -1.95 4.31
N MET A 198 -2.16 -1.87 3.17
CA MET A 198 -3.61 -1.80 3.05
C MET A 198 -4.11 -2.96 2.22
N TYR A 199 -5.23 -3.56 2.64
CA TYR A 199 -5.91 -4.62 1.92
C TYR A 199 -7.37 -4.27 1.73
N PHE A 200 -7.84 -4.26 0.48
CA PHE A 200 -9.22 -3.97 0.09
C PHE A 200 -9.83 -5.16 -0.62
N SER A 201 -11.03 -5.52 -0.22
CA SER A 201 -11.84 -6.51 -0.93
C SER A 201 -13.32 -6.15 -0.81
N PHE A 202 -14.02 -6.05 -1.95
CA PHE A 202 -15.42 -5.63 -2.01
C PHE A 202 -15.69 -4.30 -1.28
N THR A 203 -14.84 -3.30 -1.53
CA THR A 203 -14.87 -2.02 -0.80
C THR A 203 -14.93 -0.85 -1.78
N ASP A 204 -16.06 -0.13 -1.81
CA ASP A 204 -16.34 0.89 -2.81
C ASP A 204 -16.43 2.31 -2.21
N HIS A 205 -16.33 3.33 -3.08
CA HIS A 205 -16.51 4.75 -2.76
C HIS A 205 -15.65 5.24 -1.58
N THR A 206 -14.46 4.66 -1.42
CA THR A 206 -13.52 4.97 -0.33
C THR A 206 -12.44 5.93 -0.82
N THR A 207 -12.08 6.87 0.04
CA THR A 207 -10.98 7.82 -0.23
C THR A 207 -9.76 7.47 0.62
N VAL A 208 -8.62 7.33 -0.05
CA VAL A 208 -7.33 6.98 0.57
C VAL A 208 -6.33 8.07 0.23
N ARG A 209 -5.90 8.86 1.23
CA ARG A 209 -5.02 9.99 0.94
C ARG A 209 -3.90 10.17 1.96
N ALA A 210 -2.79 10.73 1.50
CA ALA A 210 -1.67 11.13 2.33
C ALA A 210 -1.11 10.05 3.27
N ASN A 211 -1.36 8.76 3.00
CA ASN A 211 -0.85 7.65 3.81
C ASN A 211 0.60 7.32 3.41
N ARG A 212 1.37 6.80 4.37
CA ARG A 212 2.76 6.36 4.18
C ARG A 212 2.89 4.88 4.52
N ILE A 213 3.25 4.08 3.54
CA ILE A 213 3.36 2.64 3.67
C ILE A 213 4.74 2.20 3.20
N HIS A 214 5.48 1.51 4.08
CA HIS A 214 6.81 1.01 3.74
C HIS A 214 7.17 -0.27 4.51
N GLY A 215 8.15 -1.02 3.97
CA GLY A 215 8.66 -2.23 4.62
C GLY A 215 7.64 -3.37 4.70
N VAL A 216 6.77 -3.49 3.69
CA VAL A 216 5.71 -4.50 3.61
C VAL A 216 5.79 -5.27 2.28
N ARG A 217 4.99 -6.34 2.12
CA ARG A 217 4.92 -7.08 0.87
C ARG A 217 4.25 -6.25 -0.23
N TYR A 218 2.99 -5.89 -0.08
CA TYR A 218 2.28 -4.94 -0.94
C TYR A 218 1.93 -3.70 -0.13
N GLY A 219 2.33 -2.52 -0.61
CA GLY A 219 1.87 -1.27 -0.02
C GLY A 219 0.34 -1.19 -0.05
N LEU A 220 -0.26 -1.48 -1.21
CA LEU A 220 -1.70 -1.66 -1.40
C LEU A 220 -1.96 -2.99 -2.12
N HIS A 221 -2.76 -3.86 -1.52
CA HIS A 221 -3.32 -5.07 -2.10
C HIS A 221 -4.82 -4.90 -2.24
N TYR A 222 -5.33 -4.91 -3.46
CA TYR A 222 -6.66 -4.39 -3.74
C TYR A 222 -7.37 -5.20 -4.80
N MET A 223 -8.62 -5.62 -4.51
CA MET A 223 -9.41 -6.41 -5.46
C MET A 223 -10.91 -6.22 -5.28
N TYR A 224 -11.64 -6.41 -6.39
CA TYR A 224 -13.12 -6.39 -6.43
C TYR A 224 -13.72 -5.16 -5.76
N SER A 225 -13.19 -3.99 -6.05
CA SER A 225 -13.57 -2.75 -5.37
C SER A 225 -13.58 -1.60 -6.38
N ASP A 226 -14.70 -0.92 -6.51
CA ASP A 226 -14.92 0.08 -7.55
C ASP A 226 -15.03 1.50 -6.96
N ASP A 227 -14.92 2.51 -7.81
CA ASP A 227 -15.22 3.92 -7.49
C ASP A 227 -14.39 4.49 -6.34
N ASN A 228 -13.14 4.04 -6.14
CA ASN A 228 -12.25 4.49 -5.08
C ASN A 228 -11.22 5.52 -5.58
N ALA A 229 -10.76 6.37 -4.67
CA ALA A 229 -9.75 7.39 -4.96
C ALA A 229 -8.52 7.23 -4.06
N PHE A 230 -7.33 7.25 -4.68
CA PHE A 230 -6.02 7.22 -4.04
C PHE A 230 -5.28 8.50 -4.38
N ASP A 231 -5.06 9.39 -3.40
CA ASP A 231 -4.50 10.73 -3.63
C ASP A 231 -3.31 11.00 -2.70
N GLY A 232 -2.15 11.30 -3.28
CA GLY A 232 -0.99 11.75 -2.52
C GLY A 232 -0.39 10.74 -1.54
N ASN A 233 -0.64 9.44 -1.73
CA ASN A 233 -0.06 8.39 -0.87
C ASN A 233 1.38 8.07 -1.26
N SER A 234 2.16 7.55 -0.31
CA SER A 234 3.52 7.07 -0.52
C SER A 234 3.61 5.58 -0.25
N PHE A 235 3.96 4.81 -1.27
CA PHE A 235 4.22 3.37 -1.23
C PHE A 235 5.68 3.15 -1.60
N ALA A 236 6.56 3.10 -0.59
CA ALA A 236 8.01 3.07 -0.81
C ALA A 236 8.68 1.91 -0.07
N ASP A 237 9.79 1.41 -0.61
CA ASP A 237 10.60 0.36 0.03
C ASP A 237 9.79 -0.90 0.39
N ASN A 238 8.85 -1.29 -0.48
CA ASN A 238 8.04 -2.50 -0.36
C ASN A 238 8.51 -3.56 -1.37
N ALA A 239 8.07 -4.81 -1.21
CA ALA A 239 8.27 -5.81 -2.27
C ALA A 239 7.46 -5.45 -3.53
N ALA A 240 6.30 -4.81 -3.39
CA ALA A 240 5.57 -4.12 -4.47
C ALA A 240 4.82 -2.90 -3.92
N GLY A 241 4.71 -1.84 -4.73
CA GLY A 241 4.01 -0.62 -4.31
C GLY A 241 2.52 -0.82 -4.19
N ALA A 242 1.83 -1.09 -5.30
CA ALA A 242 0.41 -1.40 -5.32
C ALA A 242 0.08 -2.50 -6.33
N ALA A 243 -0.83 -3.39 -5.96
CA ALA A 243 -1.46 -4.36 -6.85
C ALA A 243 -2.98 -4.17 -6.80
N ILE A 244 -3.53 -3.68 -7.89
CA ILE A 244 -4.95 -3.39 -8.07
C ILE A 244 -5.52 -4.37 -9.07
N MET A 245 -6.57 -5.11 -8.69
CA MET A 245 -7.10 -6.20 -9.49
C MET A 245 -8.63 -6.19 -9.54
N PHE A 246 -9.19 -6.62 -10.68
CA PHE A 246 -10.63 -6.85 -10.88
C PHE A 246 -11.52 -5.68 -10.44
N SER A 247 -11.23 -4.48 -10.95
CA SER A 247 -11.85 -3.24 -10.45
C SER A 247 -11.98 -2.21 -11.57
N LYS A 248 -12.79 -1.18 -11.36
CA LYS A 248 -13.00 -0.11 -12.34
C LYS A 248 -13.29 1.25 -11.70
N ASN A 249 -13.28 2.28 -12.53
CA ASN A 249 -13.64 3.66 -12.16
C ASN A 249 -12.78 4.23 -11.03
N LEU A 250 -11.49 3.91 -11.00
CA LEU A 250 -10.59 4.38 -9.96
C LEU A 250 -9.94 5.71 -10.34
N VAL A 251 -9.52 6.46 -9.32
CA VAL A 251 -8.66 7.63 -9.47
C VAL A 251 -7.38 7.39 -8.67
N VAL A 252 -6.25 7.29 -9.35
CA VAL A 252 -4.92 7.12 -8.75
C VAL A 252 -4.12 8.36 -9.07
N ARG A 253 -4.06 9.33 -8.14
CA ARG A 253 -3.51 10.66 -8.42
C ARG A 253 -2.45 11.10 -7.43
N GLY A 254 -1.36 11.69 -7.93
CA GLY A 254 -0.34 12.34 -7.11
C GLY A 254 0.40 11.40 -6.15
N ASN A 255 0.31 10.08 -6.34
CA ASN A 255 0.94 9.11 -5.45
C ASN A 255 2.43 8.91 -5.80
N ARG A 256 3.19 8.46 -4.82
CA ARG A 256 4.59 8.05 -4.97
C ARG A 256 4.70 6.55 -4.82
N PHE A 257 5.20 5.88 -5.87
CA PHE A 257 5.55 4.47 -5.89
C PHE A 257 7.07 4.39 -6.10
N GLU A 258 7.82 4.18 -5.03
CA GLU A 258 9.26 4.42 -5.08
C GLU A 258 10.05 3.29 -4.43
N ALA A 259 11.15 2.88 -5.09
CA ALA A 259 12.10 1.89 -4.56
C ALA A 259 11.44 0.58 -4.13
N ASN A 260 10.41 0.14 -4.85
CA ASN A 260 9.78 -1.16 -4.61
C ASN A 260 10.56 -2.22 -5.37
N HIS A 261 11.20 -3.14 -4.64
CA HIS A 261 12.15 -4.12 -5.17
C HIS A 261 11.79 -5.54 -4.74
N GLY A 262 11.87 -6.48 -5.68
CA GLY A 262 11.63 -7.88 -5.47
C GLY A 262 11.43 -8.62 -6.78
N PHE A 263 11.26 -9.93 -6.71
CA PHE A 263 10.83 -10.72 -7.87
C PHE A 263 9.38 -10.35 -8.20
N ARG A 264 9.14 -9.80 -9.40
CA ARG A 264 7.86 -9.20 -9.81
C ARG A 264 7.49 -7.92 -9.02
N ALA A 265 8.48 -7.12 -8.63
CA ALA A 265 8.20 -5.85 -7.98
C ALA A 265 7.70 -4.81 -8.99
N TYR A 266 6.58 -4.24 -8.68
CA TYR A 266 5.99 -3.14 -9.46
C TYR A 266 5.86 -1.90 -8.58
N GLY A 267 6.00 -0.73 -9.18
CA GLY A 267 5.45 0.47 -8.56
C GLY A 267 3.92 0.35 -8.49
N LEU A 268 3.28 0.13 -9.65
CA LEU A 268 1.84 -0.04 -9.79
C LEU A 268 1.52 -1.18 -10.75
N LEU A 269 0.87 -2.22 -10.26
CA LEU A 269 0.26 -3.28 -11.07
C LEU A 269 -1.24 -3.02 -11.18
N LEU A 270 -1.75 -3.10 -12.39
CA LEU A 270 -3.17 -3.14 -12.72
C LEU A 270 -3.45 -4.45 -13.45
N SER A 271 -4.33 -5.29 -12.92
CA SER A 271 -4.75 -6.55 -13.55
C SER A 271 -6.26 -6.62 -13.63
N SER A 272 -6.83 -6.62 -14.83
CA SER A 272 -8.26 -6.52 -15.07
C SER A 272 -8.88 -5.28 -14.41
N VAL A 273 -8.31 -4.11 -14.72
CA VAL A 273 -8.74 -2.81 -14.21
C VAL A 273 -9.10 -1.90 -15.38
N ASP A 274 -10.35 -1.42 -15.40
CA ASP A 274 -10.89 -0.66 -16.51
C ASP A 274 -11.33 0.75 -16.09
N ALA A 275 -11.48 1.65 -17.07
CA ALA A 275 -12.04 2.99 -16.92
C ALA A 275 -11.42 3.80 -15.77
N THR A 276 -10.11 3.64 -15.54
CA THR A 276 -9.37 4.22 -14.42
C THR A 276 -8.47 5.36 -14.89
N ARG A 277 -8.34 6.39 -14.06
CA ARG A 277 -7.42 7.51 -14.28
C ARG A 277 -6.20 7.39 -13.38
N ILE A 278 -5.02 7.44 -14.00
CA ILE A 278 -3.71 7.36 -13.32
C ILE A 278 -2.98 8.65 -13.66
N GLU A 279 -3.02 9.63 -12.74
CA GLU A 279 -2.70 11.01 -13.06
C GLU A 279 -1.62 11.59 -12.12
N GLY A 280 -0.58 12.20 -12.68
CA GLY A 280 0.41 12.96 -11.90
C GLY A 280 1.17 12.15 -10.85
N ASN A 281 1.26 10.82 -10.99
CA ASN A 281 1.99 9.98 -10.05
C ASN A 281 3.48 9.98 -10.35
N ARG A 282 4.29 9.74 -9.31
CA ARG A 282 5.73 9.49 -9.45
C ARG A 282 6.02 8.01 -9.23
N LEU A 283 6.52 7.35 -10.27
CA LEU A 283 6.90 5.92 -10.26
C LEU A 283 8.39 5.82 -10.53
N CYS A 284 9.20 5.72 -9.48
CA CYS A 284 10.65 5.76 -9.67
C CYS A 284 11.40 4.70 -8.88
N ARG A 285 12.51 4.24 -9.49
CA ARG A 285 13.40 3.22 -8.92
C ARG A 285 12.68 1.92 -8.54
N ASN A 286 11.68 1.50 -9.31
CA ASN A 286 11.03 0.20 -9.18
C ASN A 286 11.61 -0.79 -10.19
N THR A 287 11.36 -2.08 -10.03
CA THR A 287 11.68 -3.04 -11.10
C THR A 287 10.81 -2.77 -12.32
N ILE A 288 9.50 -2.59 -12.15
CA ILE A 288 8.59 -2.13 -13.19
C ILE A 288 7.84 -0.90 -12.65
N GLY A 289 7.83 0.19 -13.40
CA GLY A 289 7.08 1.38 -13.00
C GLY A 289 5.58 1.10 -12.98
N ILE A 290 4.97 0.87 -14.15
CA ILE A 290 3.57 0.47 -14.31
C ILE A 290 3.50 -0.84 -15.07
N TYR A 291 2.71 -1.78 -14.58
CA TYR A 291 2.38 -3.02 -15.28
C TYR A 291 0.88 -3.12 -15.52
N LEU A 292 0.47 -3.20 -16.79
CA LEU A 292 -0.92 -3.36 -17.22
C LEU A 292 -1.12 -4.76 -17.80
N GLU A 293 -2.04 -5.51 -17.18
CA GLU A 293 -2.42 -6.84 -17.56
C GLU A 293 -3.93 -6.95 -17.72
N ASN A 294 -4.42 -7.18 -18.94
CA ASN A 294 -5.86 -7.28 -19.22
C ASN A 294 -6.67 -6.04 -18.81
N ASN A 295 -6.20 -4.84 -19.21
CA ASN A 295 -6.81 -3.57 -18.84
C ASN A 295 -7.31 -2.80 -20.05
N ASN A 296 -8.48 -2.15 -19.92
CA ASN A 296 -9.05 -1.40 -21.03
C ASN A 296 -9.55 -0.03 -20.60
N ASN A 297 -9.53 0.92 -21.55
CA ASN A 297 -10.10 2.25 -21.37
C ASN A 297 -9.53 3.06 -20.19
N ASN A 298 -8.27 2.87 -19.86
CA ASN A 298 -7.61 3.65 -18.81
C ASN A 298 -6.92 4.87 -19.41
N VAL A 299 -6.84 5.96 -18.63
CA VAL A 299 -6.09 7.16 -18.97
C VAL A 299 -4.90 7.30 -18.04
N ILE A 300 -3.70 7.24 -18.62
CA ILE A 300 -2.42 7.37 -17.92
C ILE A 300 -1.81 8.71 -18.35
N SER A 301 -1.88 9.73 -17.48
CA SER A 301 -1.53 11.09 -17.86
C SER A 301 -0.69 11.84 -16.83
N GLY A 302 0.28 12.61 -17.29
CA GLY A 302 1.09 13.51 -16.44
C GLY A 302 1.95 12.77 -15.41
N ASN A 303 2.20 11.46 -15.56
CA ASN A 303 3.00 10.71 -14.61
C ASN A 303 4.50 10.86 -14.92
N THR A 304 5.32 10.87 -13.86
CA THR A 304 6.77 10.77 -13.97
C THR A 304 7.18 9.31 -13.73
N ILE A 305 7.68 8.66 -14.78
CA ILE A 305 8.11 7.25 -14.79
C ILE A 305 9.62 7.25 -14.99
N GLU A 306 10.39 7.13 -13.90
CA GLU A 306 11.82 7.48 -13.93
C GLU A 306 12.69 6.43 -13.23
N GLY A 307 13.83 6.06 -13.87
CA GLY A 307 14.85 5.23 -13.25
C GLY A 307 14.40 3.82 -12.90
N ASN A 308 13.37 3.29 -13.57
CA ASN A 308 12.91 1.91 -13.40
C ASN A 308 13.70 0.97 -14.33
N TYR A 309 13.74 -0.33 -14.04
CA TYR A 309 14.27 -1.28 -15.01
C TYR A 309 13.36 -1.35 -16.24
N VAL A 310 12.02 -1.43 -16.05
CA VAL A 310 11.01 -1.23 -17.09
C VAL A 310 10.10 -0.08 -16.69
N GLY A 311 9.94 0.94 -17.53
CA GLY A 311 9.03 2.05 -17.27
C GLY A 311 7.58 1.60 -17.27
N VAL A 312 7.09 1.13 -18.41
CA VAL A 312 5.74 0.57 -18.58
C VAL A 312 5.81 -0.80 -19.23
N ARG A 313 5.08 -1.77 -18.67
CA ARG A 313 4.85 -3.07 -19.29
C ARG A 313 3.38 -3.25 -19.61
N LEU A 314 3.07 -3.66 -20.86
CA LEU A 314 1.73 -3.95 -21.32
C LEU A 314 1.63 -5.37 -21.84
N THR A 315 0.56 -6.08 -21.49
CA THR A 315 0.22 -7.36 -22.12
C THR A 315 -0.61 -7.15 -23.39
N ALA A 316 -0.64 -8.13 -24.28
CA ALA A 316 -1.46 -8.09 -25.50
C ALA A 316 -2.96 -7.97 -25.23
N SER A 317 -3.41 -8.37 -24.03
CA SER A 317 -4.81 -8.28 -23.60
C SER A 317 -5.20 -6.89 -23.08
N SER A 318 -4.25 -5.92 -23.02
CA SER A 318 -4.51 -4.56 -22.54
C SER A 318 -4.69 -3.62 -23.72
N GLY A 319 -5.90 -3.09 -23.92
CA GLY A 319 -6.27 -2.28 -25.09
C GLY A 319 -7.01 -0.98 -24.75
N ASP A 320 -7.12 -0.11 -25.75
CA ASP A 320 -7.85 1.17 -25.66
C ASP A 320 -7.41 2.10 -24.51
N ASN A 321 -6.18 1.89 -23.98
CA ASN A 321 -5.59 2.76 -22.99
C ASN A 321 -4.93 3.97 -23.65
N VAL A 322 -4.93 5.10 -22.96
CA VAL A 322 -4.36 6.37 -23.43
C VAL A 322 -3.19 6.79 -22.55
N PHE A 323 -2.04 7.03 -23.15
CA PHE A 323 -0.84 7.55 -22.50
C PHE A 323 -0.54 8.96 -23.05
N THR A 324 -0.63 9.98 -22.22
CA THR A 324 -0.40 11.37 -22.65
C THR A 324 0.29 12.19 -21.55
N ARG A 325 1.11 13.14 -21.90
CA ARG A 325 1.81 14.05 -20.97
C ARG A 325 2.65 13.33 -19.90
N ASN A 326 3.01 12.05 -20.11
CA ASN A 326 3.89 11.35 -19.18
C ASN A 326 5.35 11.67 -19.49
N THR A 327 6.20 11.60 -18.47
CA THR A 327 7.65 11.68 -18.62
C THR A 327 8.26 10.30 -18.45
N PHE A 328 8.94 9.79 -19.46
CA PHE A 328 9.76 8.59 -19.41
C PHE A 328 11.24 8.99 -19.38
N ALA A 329 11.92 8.78 -18.24
CA ALA A 329 13.28 9.24 -18.06
C ALA A 329 14.15 8.21 -17.31
N GLY A 330 15.37 7.98 -17.80
CA GLY A 330 16.35 7.13 -17.13
C GLY A 330 15.92 5.67 -16.88
N ASN A 331 14.84 5.21 -17.52
CA ASN A 331 14.46 3.80 -17.47
C ASN A 331 15.40 2.99 -18.37
N MET A 332 15.74 1.75 -17.96
CA MET A 332 16.55 0.90 -18.84
C MET A 332 15.77 0.51 -20.09
N HIS A 333 14.47 0.25 -19.94
CA HIS A 333 13.51 0.07 -21.01
C HIS A 333 12.31 0.98 -20.73
N SER A 334 12.07 1.97 -21.60
CA SER A 334 10.94 2.91 -21.37
C SER A 334 9.61 2.18 -21.44
N ALA A 335 9.46 1.22 -22.36
CA ALA A 335 8.28 0.40 -22.47
C ALA A 335 8.61 -1.01 -22.96
N GLU A 336 7.85 -1.99 -22.49
CA GLU A 336 7.93 -3.40 -22.87
C GLU A 336 6.53 -3.92 -23.24
N LEU A 337 6.40 -4.43 -24.47
CA LEU A 337 5.15 -4.98 -24.98
C LEU A 337 5.19 -6.52 -24.93
N ALA A 338 4.27 -7.13 -24.19
CA ALA A 338 4.10 -8.57 -24.18
C ALA A 338 3.02 -9.00 -25.19
N GLY A 339 3.31 -8.83 -26.48
CA GLY A 339 2.43 -9.10 -27.62
C GLY A 339 1.95 -7.82 -28.32
N GLN A 340 1.21 -7.99 -29.42
CA GLN A 340 0.66 -6.86 -30.18
C GLN A 340 -0.68 -6.43 -29.60
N ASN A 341 -0.82 -5.14 -29.33
CA ASN A 341 -2.10 -4.46 -29.21
C ASN A 341 -1.98 -3.06 -29.77
N GLU A 342 -2.55 -2.83 -30.93
CA GLU A 342 -2.48 -1.56 -31.66
C GLU A 342 -3.56 -0.54 -31.23
N THR A 343 -4.44 -0.92 -30.29
CA THR A 343 -5.54 -0.04 -29.86
C THR A 343 -5.13 0.96 -28.78
N ASN A 344 -3.98 0.75 -28.13
CA ASN A 344 -3.46 1.72 -27.17
C ASN A 344 -2.94 2.98 -27.88
N ARG A 345 -3.33 4.14 -27.37
CA ARG A 345 -2.93 5.45 -27.91
C ARG A 345 -1.86 6.08 -27.05
N TRP A 346 -0.83 6.63 -27.68
CA TRP A 346 0.30 7.29 -27.01
C TRP A 346 0.23 8.81 -27.09
N SER A 347 -0.90 9.33 -27.50
CA SER A 347 -1.24 10.75 -27.46
C SER A 347 -2.74 10.93 -27.25
N LEU A 348 -3.12 12.10 -26.78
CA LEU A 348 -4.50 12.57 -26.68
C LEU A 348 -4.54 14.04 -27.11
N ASP A 349 -5.50 14.38 -27.99
CA ASP A 349 -5.69 15.75 -28.50
C ASP A 349 -4.41 16.40 -29.03
N GLY A 350 -3.59 15.63 -29.78
CA GLY A 350 -2.34 16.09 -30.35
C GLY A 350 -1.17 16.18 -29.36
N ILE A 351 -1.30 15.70 -28.12
CA ILE A 351 -0.26 15.78 -27.10
C ILE A 351 0.14 14.38 -26.66
N GLY A 352 1.39 14.02 -26.91
CA GLY A 352 1.98 12.75 -26.52
C GLY A 352 2.74 12.80 -25.20
N ASN A 353 3.91 12.17 -25.15
CA ASN A 353 4.71 12.01 -23.93
C ASN A 353 6.12 12.55 -24.13
N HIS A 354 6.78 12.89 -23.03
CA HIS A 354 8.19 13.24 -23.05
C HIS A 354 9.04 11.97 -22.90
N TRP A 355 9.95 11.75 -23.85
CA TRP A 355 10.87 10.62 -23.89
C TRP A 355 12.31 11.12 -23.75
N GLN A 356 12.99 10.77 -22.67
CA GLN A 356 14.37 11.17 -22.50
C GLN A 356 15.26 10.57 -23.59
N GLY A 357 16.05 11.42 -24.25
CA GLY A 357 16.90 11.02 -25.37
C GLY A 357 16.20 11.06 -26.73
N ALA A 358 14.89 11.32 -26.79
CA ALA A 358 14.26 11.77 -28.02
C ALA A 358 14.66 13.21 -28.32
N ALA A 359 14.77 13.53 -29.60
CA ALA A 359 14.99 14.90 -30.10
C ALA A 359 13.83 15.29 -31.02
N PRO A 360 12.63 15.54 -30.46
CA PRO A 360 11.49 15.90 -31.26
C PRO A 360 11.76 17.25 -31.94
N ILE A 361 11.40 17.34 -33.23
CA ILE A 361 11.51 18.57 -34.05
C ILE A 361 10.16 19.26 -33.98
N ASP A 362 10.13 20.41 -33.32
CA ASP A 362 8.96 21.29 -33.19
C ASP A 362 9.10 22.42 -34.20
N LEU A 363 8.31 22.40 -35.26
CA LEU A 363 8.40 23.37 -36.37
C LEU A 363 7.46 24.55 -36.20
N ASP A 364 6.38 24.39 -35.47
CA ASP A 364 5.37 25.44 -35.28
C ASP A 364 5.41 26.09 -33.90
N GLY A 365 6.22 25.55 -32.97
CA GLY A 365 6.45 26.12 -31.65
C GLY A 365 5.34 25.82 -30.64
N ASP A 366 4.56 24.76 -30.85
CA ASP A 366 3.46 24.36 -29.95
C ASP A 366 3.92 23.47 -28.79
N GLY A 367 5.17 23.05 -28.74
CA GLY A 367 5.77 22.20 -27.70
C GLY A 367 5.67 20.70 -27.98
N THR A 368 5.15 20.33 -29.16
CA THR A 368 5.11 18.94 -29.62
C THR A 368 5.96 18.76 -30.88
N GLY A 369 6.45 17.57 -31.13
CA GLY A 369 7.22 17.26 -32.32
C GLY A 369 6.33 16.70 -33.43
N GLU A 370 6.52 17.19 -34.69
CA GLU A 370 5.78 16.70 -35.86
C GLU A 370 6.25 15.33 -36.34
N LEU A 371 7.42 14.89 -35.90
CA LEU A 371 7.91 13.55 -36.20
C LEU A 371 7.61 12.59 -35.05
N PRO A 372 6.95 11.45 -35.34
CA PRO A 372 6.63 10.47 -34.31
C PRO A 372 7.89 9.92 -33.63
N HIS A 373 7.84 9.83 -32.30
CA HIS A 373 8.82 9.05 -31.55
C HIS A 373 8.45 7.56 -31.58
N ARG A 374 9.44 6.71 -31.76
CA ARG A 374 9.28 5.26 -31.75
C ARG A 374 10.11 4.64 -30.66
N GLU A 375 9.45 3.91 -29.75
CA GLU A 375 10.10 3.07 -28.75
C GLU A 375 10.01 1.61 -29.17
N VAL A 376 11.16 0.95 -29.32
CA VAL A 376 11.26 -0.41 -29.84
C VAL A 376 11.93 -1.28 -28.81
N ASP A 377 11.32 -2.40 -28.48
CA ASP A 377 11.90 -3.42 -27.60
C ASP A 377 12.26 -4.69 -28.38
N LEU A 378 13.48 -4.73 -28.92
CA LEU A 378 13.96 -5.83 -29.75
C LEU A 378 14.08 -7.16 -29.00
N LEU A 379 14.35 -7.12 -27.71
CA LEU A 379 14.62 -8.30 -26.90
C LEU A 379 13.53 -8.64 -25.88
N GLY A 380 12.46 -7.87 -25.81
CA GLY A 380 11.41 -8.03 -24.79
C GLY A 380 10.77 -9.41 -24.80
N GLY A 381 10.53 -9.96 -26.00
CA GLY A 381 10.06 -11.33 -26.15
C GLY A 381 11.06 -12.36 -25.62
N LEU A 382 12.31 -12.23 -26.00
CA LEU A 382 13.38 -13.13 -25.59
C LEU A 382 13.69 -13.04 -24.08
N ARG A 383 13.66 -11.84 -23.51
CA ARG A 383 13.87 -11.67 -22.04
C ARG A 383 12.81 -12.36 -21.20
N ARG A 384 11.58 -12.44 -21.67
CA ARG A 384 10.50 -13.16 -20.97
C ARG A 384 10.73 -14.67 -20.93
N GLU A 385 11.25 -15.22 -22.04
CA GLU A 385 11.53 -16.67 -22.16
C GLU A 385 12.87 -17.05 -21.54
N ALA A 386 13.88 -16.19 -21.65
CA ALA A 386 15.24 -16.39 -21.17
C ALA A 386 15.77 -15.13 -20.47
N PRO A 387 15.55 -14.95 -19.17
CA PRO A 387 15.94 -13.74 -18.42
C PRO A 387 17.43 -13.36 -18.55
N ALA A 388 18.31 -14.36 -18.77
CA ALA A 388 19.73 -14.13 -18.99
C ALA A 388 20.05 -13.27 -20.24
N VAL A 389 19.12 -13.17 -21.18
CA VAL A 389 19.23 -12.26 -22.34
C VAL A 389 19.25 -10.79 -21.90
N GLY A 390 18.70 -10.47 -20.70
CA GLY A 390 18.81 -9.15 -20.09
C GLY A 390 20.24 -8.67 -19.91
N LEU A 391 21.22 -9.56 -19.77
CA LEU A 391 22.64 -9.20 -19.69
C LEU A 391 23.16 -8.53 -20.96
N LEU A 392 22.50 -8.72 -22.10
CA LEU A 392 22.84 -8.07 -23.37
C LEU A 392 22.25 -6.67 -23.52
N SER A 393 21.32 -6.28 -22.65
CA SER A 393 20.58 -5.00 -22.77
C SER A 393 21.46 -3.76 -22.76
N GLY A 394 22.66 -3.84 -22.19
CA GLY A 394 23.65 -2.76 -22.21
C GLY A 394 24.75 -2.90 -23.27
N SER A 395 24.65 -3.87 -24.21
CA SER A 395 25.70 -4.09 -25.19
C SER A 395 25.68 -3.00 -26.28
N PRO A 396 26.86 -2.51 -26.73
CA PRO A 396 26.95 -1.51 -27.81
C PRO A 396 26.30 -1.97 -29.12
N GLY A 397 26.36 -3.28 -29.43
CA GLY A 397 25.76 -3.84 -30.62
C GLY A 397 24.23 -3.78 -30.59
N LEU A 398 23.62 -4.05 -29.43
CA LEU A 398 22.17 -3.91 -29.26
C LEU A 398 21.74 -2.45 -29.32
N GLY A 399 22.50 -1.55 -28.67
CA GLY A 399 22.24 -0.12 -28.73
C GLY A 399 22.26 0.45 -30.17
N LEU A 400 23.17 -0.05 -31.02
CA LEU A 400 23.21 0.31 -32.43
C LEU A 400 22.01 -0.24 -33.19
N LEU A 401 21.57 -1.46 -32.93
CA LEU A 401 20.38 -2.05 -33.52
C LEU A 401 19.12 -1.30 -33.10
N GLU A 402 18.96 -0.97 -31.82
CA GLU A 402 17.83 -0.17 -31.32
C GLU A 402 17.82 1.23 -31.94
N PHE A 403 18.98 1.89 -32.04
CA PHE A 403 19.11 3.14 -32.75
C PHE A 403 18.69 3.05 -34.22
N ALA A 404 19.17 2.03 -34.95
CA ALA A 404 18.79 1.81 -36.34
C ALA A 404 17.27 1.59 -36.50
N HIS A 405 16.66 0.82 -35.60
CA HIS A 405 15.21 0.55 -35.62
C HIS A 405 14.35 1.79 -35.29
N ARG A 406 14.84 2.69 -34.44
CA ARG A 406 14.15 3.96 -34.15
C ARG A 406 14.08 4.88 -35.37
N HIS A 407 15.10 4.83 -36.24
CA HIS A 407 15.22 5.76 -37.38
C HIS A 407 14.85 5.13 -38.72
N VAL A 408 14.80 3.81 -38.81
CA VAL A 408 14.44 3.07 -40.03
C VAL A 408 13.27 2.13 -39.72
N ALA A 409 12.11 2.38 -40.33
CA ALA A 409 10.95 1.53 -40.18
C ALA A 409 11.22 0.14 -40.82
N LEU A 410 11.65 -0.82 -40.01
CA LEU A 410 11.78 -2.20 -40.47
C LEU A 410 10.46 -2.95 -40.27
N PRO A 411 10.00 -3.75 -41.25
CA PRO A 411 8.76 -4.51 -41.11
C PRO A 411 8.88 -5.54 -39.98
N LYS A 412 7.84 -5.66 -39.14
CA LYS A 412 7.65 -6.69 -38.09
C LYS A 412 8.33 -6.46 -36.73
N VAL A 413 8.82 -5.28 -36.42
CA VAL A 413 9.24 -4.99 -35.04
C VAL A 413 8.08 -4.34 -34.29
N HIS A 414 7.68 -4.99 -33.19
CA HIS A 414 6.65 -4.45 -32.30
C HIS A 414 7.23 -3.29 -31.49
N GLY A 415 6.52 -2.20 -31.45
CA GLY A 415 6.96 -1.00 -30.75
C GLY A 415 5.80 -0.07 -30.48
N ILE A 416 6.10 0.94 -29.69
CA ILE A 416 5.21 2.05 -29.41
C ILE A 416 5.49 3.15 -30.44
N THR A 417 4.43 3.78 -30.92
CA THR A 417 4.54 5.01 -31.71
C THR A 417 3.79 6.12 -30.99
N ASP A 418 4.51 7.12 -30.54
CA ASP A 418 3.95 8.38 -30.01
C ASP A 418 3.95 9.39 -31.17
N PRO A 419 2.79 9.76 -31.69
CA PRO A 419 2.71 10.60 -32.87
C PRO A 419 3.05 12.07 -32.63
N ALA A 420 3.04 12.55 -31.38
CA ALA A 420 3.24 13.93 -31.02
C ALA A 420 4.08 14.06 -29.73
N PRO A 421 5.37 13.62 -29.76
CA PRO A 421 6.22 13.59 -28.57
C PRO A 421 6.47 15.01 -28.05
N LEU A 422 6.45 15.19 -26.73
CA LEU A 422 6.72 16.47 -26.09
C LEU A 422 8.19 16.86 -26.18
N THR A 423 8.46 18.12 -26.48
CA THR A 423 9.82 18.69 -26.53
C THR A 423 10.41 18.93 -25.14
N THR A 424 9.57 19.17 -24.15
CA THR A 424 9.96 19.42 -22.75
C THR A 424 9.17 18.53 -21.79
N ARG A 425 9.69 18.37 -20.58
CA ARG A 425 8.95 17.70 -19.51
C ARG A 425 7.71 18.51 -19.12
N PRO A 426 6.53 17.92 -19.05
CA PRO A 426 5.28 18.58 -18.68
C PRO A 426 5.22 18.97 -17.21
#